data_60def5e26bb79d9cbb5fb569042340ca
#
_entry.id   60def5e26bb79d9cbb5fb569042340ca
#
_cell.length_a   1.000
_cell.length_b   1.000
_cell.length_c   1.000
_cell.angle_alpha   90.00
_cell.angle_beta   90.00
_cell.angle_gamma   90.00
#
_symmetry.space_group_name_H-M   'P 1'
#
loop_
_entity.id
_entity.type
_entity.pdbx_description
1 polymer ?
#
loop_
_entity_poly.entity_id
_entity_poly.type
_entity_poly.pdbx_seq_one_letter_code
_entity_poly.pdbx_strand_id
1 'polypeptide(L)'
;MILPGDPKRCAKIAQYFDDPVLIADNREYVTYTGTLDGVKVSVTSTGIGRPSASIAMEELYRCGADTFVRIGTCGGMQPEVKSGDVVIATGAVRMEGT
;
A
#
# COMPACT_ATOMS: atom_id res chain seq x y z
N MET A 1 5.65 1.99 -5.74
CA MET A 1 5.33 2.06 -4.30
C MET A 1 4.07 1.27 -4.02
N ILE A 2 4.13 0.29 -3.14
CA ILE A 2 3.00 -0.55 -2.74
C ILE A 2 2.51 -0.09 -1.36
N LEU A 3 1.21 0.09 -1.22
CA LEU A 3 0.61 0.67 0.00
C LEU A 3 -0.44 -0.27 0.62
N PRO A 4 -0.06 -1.20 1.51
CA PRO A 4 -1.01 -1.88 2.38
C PRO A 4 -1.45 -0.98 3.53
N GLY A 5 -2.56 -1.29 4.17
CA GLY A 5 -2.99 -0.60 5.39
C GLY A 5 -2.22 -1.07 6.62
N ASP A 6 -2.18 -2.38 6.81
CA ASP A 6 -1.59 -3.01 8.00
C ASP A 6 -0.05 -3.05 7.92
N PRO A 7 0.67 -2.50 8.93
CA PRO A 7 2.13 -2.58 8.99
C PRO A 7 2.67 -4.01 8.90
N LYS A 8 1.97 -4.98 9.45
CA LYS A 8 2.39 -6.39 9.44
C LYS A 8 2.45 -6.99 8.04
N ARG A 9 1.76 -6.42 7.07
CA ARG A 9 1.81 -6.86 5.67
C ARG A 9 3.08 -6.42 4.96
N CYS A 10 3.75 -5.37 5.42
CA CYS A 10 4.95 -4.86 4.77
C CYS A 10 6.05 -5.91 4.69
N ALA A 11 6.35 -6.59 5.78
CA ALA A 11 7.34 -7.66 5.79
C ALA A 11 6.95 -8.82 4.86
N LYS A 12 5.66 -9.19 4.84
CA LYS A 12 5.16 -10.26 3.96
C LYS A 12 5.27 -9.89 2.48
N ILE A 13 4.98 -8.66 2.12
CA ILE A 13 5.12 -8.17 0.74
C ILE A 13 6.59 -8.07 0.37
N ALA A 14 7.43 -7.57 1.27
CA ALA A 14 8.86 -7.44 1.05
C ALA A 14 9.58 -8.76 0.80
N GLN A 15 9.04 -9.89 1.27
CA GLN A 15 9.59 -11.21 0.97
C GLN A 15 9.67 -11.53 -0.53
N TYR A 16 8.86 -10.87 -1.35
CA TYR A 16 8.86 -11.04 -2.81
C TYR A 16 9.87 -10.15 -3.51
N PHE A 17 10.52 -9.24 -2.78
CA PHE A 17 11.56 -8.37 -3.34
C PHE A 17 12.93 -9.05 -3.26
N ASP A 18 13.83 -8.67 -4.16
CA ASP A 18 15.23 -9.02 -4.06
C ASP A 18 15.92 -8.05 -3.08
N ASP A 19 16.68 -8.61 -2.15
CA ASP A 19 17.45 -7.87 -1.14
C ASP A 19 16.62 -6.80 -0.38
N PRO A 20 15.50 -7.19 0.25
CA PRO A 20 14.66 -6.24 0.95
C PRO A 20 15.35 -5.71 2.21
N VAL A 21 15.23 -4.41 2.44
CA VAL A 21 15.80 -3.72 3.61
C VAL A 21 14.70 -2.94 4.32
N LEU A 22 14.62 -3.07 5.64
CA LEU A 22 13.78 -2.22 6.47
C LEU A 22 14.37 -0.80 6.47
N ILE A 23 13.60 0.15 5.93
CA ILE A 23 14.01 1.56 5.83
C ILE A 23 13.54 2.37 7.03
N ALA A 24 12.30 2.16 7.46
CA ALA A 24 11.68 2.91 8.53
C ALA A 24 10.60 2.09 9.23
N ASP A 25 10.45 2.32 10.52
CA ASP A 25 9.39 1.75 11.34
C ASP A 25 9.00 2.80 12.37
N ASN A 26 7.96 3.57 12.06
CA ASN A 26 7.50 4.67 12.89
C ASN A 26 5.97 4.76 12.87
N ARG A 27 5.35 4.67 14.02
CA ARG A 27 3.89 4.66 14.17
C ARG A 27 3.25 3.58 13.30
N GLU A 28 2.24 3.94 12.48
CA GLU A 28 1.60 3.05 11.52
C GLU A 28 2.39 2.89 10.22
N TYR A 29 3.48 3.61 10.05
CA TYR A 29 4.28 3.63 8.82
C TYR A 29 5.50 2.73 8.94
N VAL A 30 5.47 1.62 8.22
CA VAL A 30 6.60 0.69 8.10
C VAL A 30 6.97 0.58 6.64
N THR A 31 8.26 0.78 6.32
CA THR A 31 8.74 0.81 4.95
C THR A 31 9.86 -0.19 4.73
N TYR A 32 9.72 -1.02 3.69
CA TYR A 32 10.78 -1.85 3.15
C TYR A 32 11.06 -1.45 1.71
N THR A 33 12.30 -1.52 1.31
CA THR A 33 12.74 -1.28 -0.07
C THR A 33 13.59 -2.43 -0.55
N GLY A 34 13.41 -2.82 -1.78
CA GLY A 34 14.19 -3.83 -2.48
C GLY A 34 14.07 -3.63 -3.99
N THR A 35 14.31 -4.69 -4.75
CA THR A 35 14.17 -4.67 -6.20
C THR A 35 13.27 -5.79 -6.69
N LEU A 36 12.62 -5.57 -7.83
CA LEU A 36 11.89 -6.60 -8.58
C LEU A 36 12.32 -6.47 -10.05
N ASP A 37 12.86 -7.54 -10.60
CA ASP A 37 13.37 -7.54 -11.97
C ASP A 37 14.30 -6.34 -12.26
N GLY A 38 15.16 -6.01 -11.30
CA GLY A 38 16.09 -4.90 -11.41
C GLY A 38 15.50 -3.51 -11.18
N VAL A 39 14.20 -3.40 -10.93
CA VAL A 39 13.51 -2.13 -10.66
C VAL A 39 13.35 -1.94 -9.15
N LYS A 40 13.72 -0.76 -8.67
CA LYS A 40 13.55 -0.40 -7.26
C LYS A 40 12.07 -0.35 -6.91
N VAL A 41 11.68 -1.07 -5.87
CA VAL A 41 10.32 -1.10 -5.33
C VAL A 41 10.35 -0.90 -3.83
N SER A 42 9.30 -0.29 -3.32
CA SER A 42 9.12 -0.10 -1.88
C SER A 42 7.69 -0.44 -1.50
N VAL A 43 7.53 -0.88 -0.27
CA VAL A 43 6.23 -1.07 0.37
C VAL A 43 6.19 -0.23 1.63
N THR A 44 5.10 0.53 1.82
CA THR A 44 4.88 1.35 3.02
C THR A 44 3.45 1.17 3.50
N SER A 45 3.27 0.84 4.76
CA SER A 45 1.94 0.79 5.36
C SER A 45 1.37 2.19 5.58
N THR A 46 0.06 2.33 5.43
CA THR A 46 -0.64 3.61 5.56
C THR A 46 -1.47 3.72 6.84
N GLY A 47 -1.60 2.63 7.60
CA GLY A 47 -2.49 2.60 8.75
C GLY A 47 -3.96 2.61 8.36
N ILE A 48 -4.79 3.13 9.24
CA ILE A 48 -6.25 3.21 9.06
C ILE A 48 -6.64 4.63 8.70
N GLY A 49 -7.50 4.73 7.70
CA GLY A 49 -8.11 5.98 7.31
C GLY A 49 -7.39 6.73 6.19
N ARG A 50 -8.14 7.59 5.55
CA ARG A 50 -7.67 8.36 4.39
C ARG A 50 -6.67 9.46 4.75
N PRO A 51 -6.83 10.18 5.86
CA PRO A 51 -5.83 11.19 6.26
C PRO A 51 -4.44 10.58 6.43
N SER A 52 -4.33 9.42 7.06
CA SER A 52 -3.06 8.72 7.24
C SER A 52 -2.45 8.29 5.90
N ALA A 53 -3.27 7.79 4.97
CA ALA A 53 -2.84 7.45 3.63
C ALA A 53 -2.40 8.68 2.82
N SER A 54 -3.10 9.80 2.94
CA SER A 54 -2.74 11.06 2.29
C SER A 54 -1.38 11.58 2.75
N ILE A 55 -1.12 11.55 4.05
CA ILE A 55 0.20 11.92 4.61
C ILE A 55 1.30 11.05 3.98
N ALA A 56 1.09 9.72 3.99
CA ALA A 56 2.05 8.79 3.42
C ALA A 56 2.34 9.09 1.94
N MET A 57 1.30 9.26 1.13
CA MET A 57 1.45 9.49 -0.31
C MET A 57 2.18 10.80 -0.62
N GLU A 58 1.83 11.88 0.08
CA GLU A 58 2.49 13.19 -0.08
C GLU A 58 3.97 13.13 0.27
N GLU A 59 4.31 12.51 1.39
CA GLU A 59 5.70 12.40 1.83
C GLU A 59 6.50 11.45 0.93
N LEU A 60 5.93 10.32 0.54
CA LEU A 60 6.57 9.36 -0.36
C LEU A 60 6.81 9.96 -1.76
N TYR A 61 5.89 10.79 -2.24
CA TYR A 61 6.10 11.53 -3.50
C TYR A 61 7.31 12.46 -3.39
N ARG A 62 7.46 13.17 -2.28
CA ARG A 62 8.64 14.01 -2.02
C ARG A 62 9.94 13.20 -1.92
N CYS A 63 9.85 11.93 -1.53
CA CYS A 63 10.97 10.99 -1.52
C CYS A 63 11.29 10.42 -2.91
N GLY A 64 10.50 10.75 -3.94
CA GLY A 64 10.73 10.32 -5.30
C GLY A 64 9.83 9.20 -5.81
N ALA A 65 8.82 8.78 -5.05
CA ALA A 65 7.84 7.82 -5.54
C ALA A 65 6.88 8.52 -6.52
N ASP A 66 6.67 7.93 -7.68
CA ASP A 66 5.80 8.47 -8.73
C ASP A 66 4.61 7.57 -9.07
N THR A 67 4.68 6.32 -8.68
CA THR A 67 3.65 5.31 -8.99
C THR A 67 3.22 4.62 -7.70
N PHE A 68 1.92 4.60 -7.45
CA PHE A 68 1.35 4.06 -6.22
C PHE A 68 0.32 2.98 -6.52
N VAL A 69 0.43 1.84 -5.82
CA VAL A 69 -0.54 0.74 -5.89
C VAL A 69 -1.04 0.45 -4.49
N ARG A 70 -2.31 0.76 -4.23
CA ARG A 70 -2.94 0.44 -2.94
C ARG A 70 -3.43 -1.00 -2.94
N ILE A 71 -3.01 -1.77 -1.97
CA ILE A 71 -3.42 -3.16 -1.77
C ILE A 71 -4.21 -3.25 -0.45
N GLY A 72 -5.41 -3.74 -0.53
CA GLY A 72 -6.26 -3.89 0.66
C GLY A 72 -7.30 -4.98 0.49
N THR A 73 -8.03 -5.22 1.54
CA THR A 73 -9.21 -6.08 1.55
C THR A 73 -10.47 -5.22 1.52
N CYS A 74 -11.52 -5.74 0.94
CA CYS A 74 -12.82 -5.08 0.90
C CYS A 74 -13.95 -6.09 1.03
N GLY A 75 -15.15 -5.62 1.32
CA GLY A 75 -16.36 -6.43 1.28
C GLY A 75 -16.93 -6.48 -0.12
N GLY A 76 -17.41 -7.65 -0.53
CA GLY A 76 -18.22 -7.78 -1.73
C GLY A 76 -19.66 -7.38 -1.44
N MET A 77 -20.20 -6.44 -2.21
CA MET A 77 -21.58 -5.96 -2.03
C MET A 77 -22.58 -6.66 -2.94
N GLN A 78 -22.12 -7.29 -3.99
CA GLN A 78 -22.95 -7.96 -4.99
C GLN A 78 -22.81 -9.47 -4.89
N PRO A 79 -23.89 -10.25 -5.16
CA PRO A 79 -23.84 -11.71 -5.01
C PRO A 79 -22.79 -12.43 -5.87
N GLU A 80 -22.44 -11.87 -7.02
CA GLU A 80 -21.42 -12.41 -7.91
C GLU A 80 -19.99 -12.21 -7.43
N VAL A 81 -19.76 -11.27 -6.48
CA VAL A 81 -18.45 -11.04 -5.89
C VAL A 81 -18.26 -11.96 -4.70
N LYS A 82 -17.37 -12.92 -4.82
CA LYS A 82 -17.16 -13.98 -3.84
C LYS A 82 -15.86 -13.78 -3.07
N SER A 83 -15.78 -14.41 -1.90
CA SER A 83 -14.55 -14.43 -1.11
C SER A 83 -13.39 -15.00 -1.93
N GLY A 84 -12.28 -14.30 -1.95
CA GLY A 84 -11.09 -14.65 -2.73
C GLY A 84 -11.01 -13.99 -4.10
N ASP A 85 -12.07 -13.32 -4.54
CA ASP A 85 -12.03 -12.56 -5.80
C ASP A 85 -11.12 -11.34 -5.67
N VAL A 86 -10.47 -10.97 -6.78
CA VAL A 86 -9.66 -9.77 -6.89
C VAL A 86 -10.46 -8.69 -7.61
N VAL A 87 -10.56 -7.52 -6.99
CA VAL A 87 -11.24 -6.36 -7.57
C VAL A 87 -10.22 -5.28 -7.89
N ILE A 88 -10.21 -4.82 -9.14
CA ILE A 88 -9.42 -3.66 -9.55
C ILE A 88 -10.38 -2.49 -9.73
N ALA A 89 -10.24 -1.49 -8.86
CA ALA A 89 -11.12 -0.32 -8.89
C ALA A 89 -10.79 0.58 -10.08
N THR A 90 -11.81 1.00 -10.81
CA THR A 90 -11.72 2.00 -11.89
C THR A 90 -12.18 3.39 -11.44
N GLY A 91 -12.79 3.47 -10.28
CA GLY A 91 -13.27 4.71 -9.68
C GLY A 91 -13.77 4.48 -8.26
N ALA A 92 -13.96 5.54 -7.54
CA ALA A 92 -14.50 5.50 -6.18
C ALA A 92 -15.33 6.75 -5.88
N VAL A 93 -16.34 6.58 -5.04
CA VAL A 93 -17.13 7.72 -4.53
C VAL A 93 -16.43 8.29 -3.30
N ARG A 94 -16.08 9.58 -3.36
CA ARG A 94 -15.47 10.27 -2.23
C ARG A 94 -16.57 10.76 -1.29
N MET A 95 -16.69 10.13 -0.13
CA MET A 95 -17.70 10.47 0.88
C MET A 95 -17.07 10.97 2.18
N GLU A 96 -15.94 11.64 2.09
CA GLU A 96 -15.23 12.18 3.25
C GLU A 96 -14.45 13.45 2.86
N GLY A 97 -13.91 14.17 3.84
CA GLY A 97 -13.41 15.52 3.65
C GLY A 97 -11.90 15.67 3.43
N THR A 98 -11.19 14.56 3.33
CA THR A 98 -9.71 14.63 3.13
C THR A 98 -9.33 15.19 1.79
#